data_37c31b35d801dc840cd5450dab4eb66b
#
_entry.id   37c31b35d801dc840cd5450dab4eb66b
#
_cell.length_a   1.000
_cell.length_b   1.000
_cell.length_c   1.000
_cell.angle_alpha   90.00
_cell.angle_beta   90.00
_cell.angle_gamma   90.00
#
_symmetry.space_group_name_H-M   'P 1'
#
loop_
_entity.id
_entity.type
_entity.pdbx_description
1 polymer ?
#
loop_
_entity_poly.entity_id
_entity_poly.type
_entity_poly.pdbx_seq_one_letter_code
_entity_poly.pdbx_strand_id
1 'polypeptide(L)'
;RDLYYGAADIPALPESLAALHENAAAYPRARRYYTSGLLRTEQTLEAIYGPVAHQQLPGLREMNFGDFEMKSYQELKDTAAYQAWIADVEHNVCPNGEGAPQVLERNRAAMAQVLASEEDAVCVVHGGVTAGLMMTWFGGGRYDYSVKPGTGFTVTFRDGKPVSYERVPE
;
A
#
# COMPACT_ATOMS: atom_id res chain seq x y z
N ARG A 1 -14.55 2.33 -5.22
CA ARG A 1 -15.11 3.27 -4.22
C ARG A 1 -14.31 4.57 -4.31
N ASP A 2 -14.99 5.68 -4.55
CA ASP A 2 -14.35 6.99 -4.72
C ASP A 2 -14.23 7.72 -3.38
N LEU A 3 -13.83 7.00 -2.34
CA LEU A 3 -13.67 7.51 -0.98
C LEU A 3 -12.21 7.51 -0.58
N TYR A 4 -11.83 8.50 0.23
CA TYR A 4 -10.58 8.41 0.98
C TYR A 4 -10.75 7.39 2.10
N TYR A 5 -9.95 6.37 2.10
CA TYR A 5 -9.89 5.42 3.20
C TYR A 5 -8.47 4.87 3.35
N GLY A 6 -7.94 4.99 4.53
CA GLY A 6 -6.62 4.50 4.86
C GLY A 6 -6.68 3.67 6.13
N ALA A 7 -6.95 4.32 7.27
CA ALA A 7 -7.11 3.66 8.55
C ALA A 7 -8.43 2.90 8.68
N ALA A 8 -9.47 3.31 7.94
CA ALA A 8 -10.76 2.62 7.97
C ALA A 8 -10.62 1.16 7.51
N ASP A 9 -11.09 0.23 8.32
CA ASP A 9 -10.95 -1.21 8.09
C ASP A 9 -12.14 -1.75 7.30
N ILE A 10 -12.25 -1.31 6.03
CA ILE A 10 -13.32 -1.72 5.14
C ILE A 10 -12.91 -2.95 4.31
N PRO A 11 -13.87 -3.85 4.00
CA PRO A 11 -13.57 -5.02 3.18
C PRO A 11 -13.30 -4.66 1.73
N ALA A 12 -12.58 -5.53 1.04
CA ALA A 12 -12.46 -5.49 -0.42
C ALA A 12 -13.81 -5.83 -1.07
N LEU A 13 -13.99 -5.37 -2.32
CA LEU A 13 -15.19 -5.69 -3.07
C LEU A 13 -15.19 -7.17 -3.48
N PRO A 14 -16.31 -7.90 -3.31
CA PRO A 14 -16.37 -9.33 -3.67
C PRO A 14 -15.97 -9.61 -5.12
N GLU A 15 -16.41 -8.78 -6.06
CA GLU A 15 -16.07 -8.90 -7.47
C GLU A 15 -14.57 -8.72 -7.73
N SER A 16 -13.92 -7.84 -6.98
CA SER A 16 -12.46 -7.64 -7.07
C SER A 16 -11.72 -8.87 -6.55
N LEU A 17 -12.16 -9.45 -5.45
CA LEU A 17 -11.57 -10.68 -4.89
C LEU A 17 -11.73 -11.86 -5.84
N ALA A 18 -12.89 -12.00 -6.48
CA ALA A 18 -13.12 -13.04 -7.47
C ALA A 18 -12.18 -12.90 -8.67
N ALA A 19 -11.99 -11.67 -9.18
CA ALA A 19 -11.07 -11.40 -10.28
C ALA A 19 -9.61 -11.72 -9.90
N LEU A 20 -9.18 -11.41 -8.68
CA LEU A 20 -7.84 -11.76 -8.18
C LEU A 20 -7.65 -13.27 -8.10
N HIS A 21 -8.65 -13.98 -7.61
CA HIS A 21 -8.61 -15.44 -7.53
C HIS A 21 -8.49 -16.09 -8.92
N GLU A 22 -9.26 -15.63 -9.88
CA GLU A 22 -9.19 -16.11 -11.27
C GLU A 22 -7.82 -15.86 -11.90
N ASN A 23 -7.17 -14.75 -11.57
CA ASN A 23 -5.86 -14.37 -12.12
C ASN A 23 -4.69 -14.71 -11.19
N ALA A 24 -4.90 -15.56 -10.20
CA ALA A 24 -3.90 -15.86 -9.16
C ALA A 24 -2.56 -16.36 -9.71
N ALA A 25 -2.57 -17.10 -10.81
CA ALA A 25 -1.35 -17.63 -11.43
C ALA A 25 -0.41 -16.55 -11.99
N ALA A 26 -0.91 -15.32 -12.22
CA ALA A 26 -0.11 -14.21 -12.70
C ALA A 26 0.76 -13.56 -11.61
N TYR A 27 0.52 -13.90 -10.35
CA TYR A 27 1.24 -13.32 -9.22
C TYR A 27 2.41 -14.22 -8.79
N PRO A 28 3.58 -13.62 -8.47
CA PRO A 28 4.73 -14.38 -8.00
C PRO A 28 4.46 -14.97 -6.62
N ARG A 29 5.00 -16.15 -6.36
CA ARG A 29 5.00 -16.78 -5.04
C ARG A 29 6.32 -16.50 -4.33
N ALA A 30 6.31 -16.57 -2.99
CA ALA A 30 7.47 -16.34 -2.17
C ALA A 30 7.53 -17.30 -0.99
N ARG A 31 8.60 -17.21 -0.22
CA ARG A 31 8.75 -18.01 1.01
C ARG A 31 8.05 -17.34 2.19
N ARG A 32 7.94 -16.03 2.18
CA ARG A 32 7.32 -15.25 3.24
C ARG A 32 6.21 -14.37 2.69
N TYR A 33 5.14 -14.24 3.47
CA TYR A 33 3.99 -13.43 3.11
C TYR A 33 3.65 -12.48 4.25
N TYR A 34 3.33 -11.24 3.89
CA TYR A 34 3.01 -10.17 4.83
C TYR A 34 1.79 -9.39 4.37
N THR A 35 1.03 -8.89 5.34
CA THR A 35 -0.05 -7.91 5.10
C THR A 35 0.11 -6.74 6.05
N SER A 36 -0.68 -5.68 5.84
CA SER A 36 -0.76 -4.58 6.81
C SER A 36 -1.64 -4.92 8.02
N GLY A 37 -2.36 -6.03 7.98
CA GLY A 37 -3.35 -6.43 8.99
C GLY A 37 -4.73 -5.84 8.76
N LEU A 38 -4.92 -4.89 7.82
CA LEU A 38 -6.25 -4.42 7.45
C LEU A 38 -6.99 -5.50 6.66
N LEU A 39 -8.29 -5.62 6.89
CA LEU A 39 -9.12 -6.70 6.35
C LEU A 39 -8.95 -6.85 4.83
N ARG A 40 -8.96 -5.75 4.08
CA ARG A 40 -8.81 -5.80 2.62
C ARG A 40 -7.47 -6.39 2.16
N THR A 41 -6.39 -6.25 2.95
CA THR A 41 -5.10 -6.88 2.63
C THR A 41 -5.11 -8.37 2.93
N GLU A 42 -5.75 -8.78 4.02
CA GLU A 42 -5.93 -10.19 4.37
C GLU A 42 -6.77 -10.92 3.31
N GLN A 43 -7.88 -10.31 2.90
CA GLN A 43 -8.76 -10.85 1.86
C GLN A 43 -8.04 -10.97 0.51
N THR A 44 -7.25 -9.96 0.16
CA THR A 44 -6.46 -9.97 -1.09
C THR A 44 -5.42 -11.09 -1.07
N LEU A 45 -4.69 -11.24 0.02
CA LEU A 45 -3.71 -12.32 0.18
C LEU A 45 -4.37 -13.68 -0.02
N GLU A 46 -5.48 -13.93 0.67
CA GLU A 46 -6.20 -15.20 0.58
C GLU A 46 -6.76 -15.44 -0.84
N ALA A 47 -7.29 -14.42 -1.49
CA ALA A 47 -7.82 -14.54 -2.85
C ALA A 47 -6.73 -14.98 -3.85
N ILE A 48 -5.51 -14.48 -3.71
CA ILE A 48 -4.41 -14.79 -4.63
C ILE A 48 -3.69 -16.08 -4.25
N TYR A 49 -3.39 -16.26 -2.98
CA TYR A 49 -2.47 -17.31 -2.51
C TYR A 49 -3.13 -18.42 -1.69
N GLY A 50 -4.42 -18.28 -1.37
CA GLY A 50 -5.10 -19.18 -0.45
C GLY A 50 -4.68 -18.95 1.01
N PRO A 51 -4.96 -19.90 1.91
CA PRO A 51 -4.69 -19.74 3.34
C PRO A 51 -3.21 -20.00 3.66
N VAL A 52 -2.33 -19.12 3.19
CA VAL A 52 -0.89 -19.23 3.47
C VAL A 52 -0.55 -18.66 4.84
N ALA A 53 0.47 -19.25 5.48
CA ALA A 53 1.04 -18.67 6.69
C ALA A 53 1.64 -17.29 6.37
N HIS A 54 1.33 -16.29 7.18
CA HIS A 54 1.79 -14.92 6.95
C HIS A 54 1.88 -14.14 8.25
N GLN A 55 2.55 -12.99 8.18
CA GLN A 55 2.69 -12.08 9.30
C GLN A 55 2.01 -10.76 8.99
N GLN A 56 1.31 -10.19 9.96
CA GLN A 56 0.76 -8.84 9.89
C GLN A 56 1.79 -7.83 10.37
N LEU A 57 2.01 -6.79 9.59
CA LEU A 57 2.89 -5.66 9.93
C LEU A 57 2.08 -4.38 9.90
N PRO A 58 1.56 -3.91 11.06
CA PRO A 58 0.74 -2.69 11.11
C PRO A 58 1.46 -1.44 10.58
N GLY A 59 2.78 -1.42 10.62
CA GLY A 59 3.58 -0.35 10.02
C GLY A 59 3.39 -0.20 8.52
N LEU A 60 2.87 -1.22 7.82
CA LEU A 60 2.56 -1.17 6.39
C LEU A 60 1.14 -0.68 6.07
N ARG A 61 0.38 -0.21 7.06
CA ARG A 61 -0.95 0.35 6.83
C ARG A 61 -0.90 1.62 5.99
N GLU A 62 -2.00 1.87 5.27
CA GLU A 62 -2.18 3.11 4.52
C GLU A 62 -2.22 4.31 5.48
N MET A 63 -2.00 5.50 4.92
CA MET A 63 -2.13 6.76 5.65
C MET A 63 -3.48 6.85 6.34
N ASN A 64 -3.47 7.25 7.61
CA ASN A 64 -4.69 7.66 8.29
C ASN A 64 -5.07 9.06 7.77
N PHE A 65 -6.15 9.14 7.01
CA PHE A 65 -6.64 10.40 6.45
C PHE A 65 -7.39 11.27 7.47
N GLY A 66 -7.49 10.84 8.72
CA GLY A 66 -8.09 11.61 9.80
C GLY A 66 -9.53 12.03 9.49
N ASP A 67 -9.80 13.34 9.52
CA ASP A 67 -11.14 13.88 9.25
C ASP A 67 -11.61 13.65 7.81
N PHE A 68 -10.72 13.27 6.89
CA PHE A 68 -11.07 12.97 5.50
C PHE A 68 -11.45 11.51 5.28
N GLU A 69 -11.29 10.65 6.29
CA GLU A 69 -11.66 9.24 6.19
C GLU A 69 -13.13 9.06 5.79
N MET A 70 -13.37 8.16 4.83
CA MET A 70 -14.68 7.79 4.34
C MET A 70 -15.47 8.92 3.66
N LYS A 71 -14.77 9.97 3.25
CA LYS A 71 -15.34 11.08 2.47
C LYS A 71 -14.85 11.05 1.03
N SER A 72 -15.71 11.49 0.12
CA SER A 72 -15.37 11.59 -1.30
C SER A 72 -14.67 12.90 -1.63
N TYR A 73 -13.99 12.93 -2.78
CA TYR A 73 -13.45 14.18 -3.31
C TYR A 73 -14.53 15.26 -3.46
N GLN A 74 -15.73 14.88 -3.89
CA GLN A 74 -16.85 15.83 -4.06
C GLN A 74 -17.26 16.48 -2.74
N GLU A 75 -17.21 15.74 -1.64
CA GLU A 75 -17.52 16.26 -0.30
C GLU A 75 -16.41 17.16 0.24
N LEU A 76 -15.15 16.92 -0.15
CA LEU A 76 -13.98 17.57 0.41
C LEU A 76 -13.46 18.75 -0.40
N LYS A 77 -13.61 18.73 -1.72
CA LYS A 77 -12.91 19.63 -2.67
C LYS A 77 -13.03 21.12 -2.36
N ASP A 78 -14.17 21.55 -1.83
CA ASP A 78 -14.43 22.97 -1.54
C ASP A 78 -14.17 23.34 -0.07
N THR A 79 -13.70 22.41 0.74
CA THR A 79 -13.37 22.69 2.15
C THR A 79 -11.96 23.29 2.26
N ALA A 80 -11.81 24.28 3.16
CA ALA A 80 -10.51 24.93 3.38
C ALA A 80 -9.45 23.93 3.88
N ALA A 81 -9.84 22.99 4.74
CA ALA A 81 -8.92 21.99 5.28
C ALA A 81 -8.36 21.06 4.20
N TYR A 82 -9.21 20.62 3.27
CA TYR A 82 -8.78 19.76 2.16
C TYR A 82 -7.87 20.52 1.18
N GLN A 83 -8.25 21.75 0.82
CA GLN A 83 -7.45 22.59 -0.06
C GLN A 83 -6.06 22.89 0.52
N ALA A 84 -5.98 23.12 1.81
CA ALA A 84 -4.71 23.31 2.51
C ALA A 84 -3.84 22.05 2.47
N TRP A 85 -4.44 20.87 2.69
CA TRP A 85 -3.72 19.61 2.65
C TRP A 85 -3.24 19.26 1.25
N ILE A 86 -4.11 19.36 0.24
CA ILE A 86 -3.80 18.96 -1.14
C ILE A 86 -2.78 19.89 -1.81
N ALA A 87 -2.59 21.10 -1.28
CA ALA A 87 -1.61 22.05 -1.81
C ALA A 87 -0.17 21.50 -1.73
N ASP A 88 0.12 20.69 -0.71
CA ASP A 88 1.41 20.01 -0.56
C ASP A 88 1.25 18.71 0.25
N VAL A 89 0.78 17.67 -0.43
CA VAL A 89 0.51 16.36 0.19
C VAL A 89 1.78 15.75 0.80
N GLU A 90 2.94 16.02 0.24
CA GLU A 90 4.21 15.43 0.71
C GLU A 90 4.67 16.00 2.05
N HIS A 91 4.21 17.19 2.44
CA HIS A 91 4.64 17.85 3.67
C HIS A 91 3.50 18.13 4.66
N ASN A 92 2.27 18.22 4.17
CA ASN A 92 1.11 18.54 5.01
C ASN A 92 0.55 17.31 5.71
N VAL A 93 -0.12 17.53 6.84
CA VAL A 93 -0.74 16.49 7.66
C VAL A 93 -2.25 16.62 7.56
N CYS A 94 -2.96 15.49 7.38
CA CYS A 94 -4.42 15.48 7.43
C CYS A 94 -4.91 15.87 8.83
N PRO A 95 -5.96 16.71 8.94
CA PRO A 95 -6.53 17.01 10.25
C PRO A 95 -6.89 15.74 11.02
N ASN A 96 -6.39 15.60 12.24
CA ASN A 96 -6.55 14.41 13.08
C ASN A 96 -6.07 13.10 12.45
N GLY A 97 -5.14 13.17 11.50
CA GLY A 97 -4.59 12.04 10.79
C GLY A 97 -3.07 12.11 10.67
N GLU A 98 -2.56 11.50 9.61
CA GLU A 98 -1.13 11.45 9.33
C GLU A 98 -0.77 12.32 8.12
N GLY A 99 0.52 12.58 7.98
CA GLY A 99 1.13 13.12 6.76
C GLY A 99 2.06 12.09 6.12
N ALA A 100 2.46 12.34 4.86
CA ALA A 100 3.31 11.43 4.11
C ALA A 100 4.64 11.10 4.83
N PRO A 101 5.35 12.04 5.48
CA PRO A 101 6.59 11.71 6.18
C PRO A 101 6.41 10.68 7.31
N GLN A 102 5.36 10.81 8.11
CA GLN A 102 5.09 9.87 9.22
C GLN A 102 4.76 8.47 8.69
N VAL A 103 3.96 8.40 7.63
CA VAL A 103 3.61 7.13 6.98
C VAL A 103 4.85 6.47 6.42
N LEU A 104 5.69 7.22 5.72
CA LEU A 104 6.92 6.68 5.13
C LEU A 104 7.88 6.16 6.19
N GLU A 105 8.03 6.86 7.31
CA GLU A 105 8.89 6.42 8.41
C GLU A 105 8.48 5.06 8.95
N ARG A 106 7.18 4.86 9.26
CA ARG A 106 6.69 3.57 9.75
C ARG A 106 6.68 2.48 8.69
N ASN A 107 6.45 2.83 7.41
CA ASN A 107 6.55 1.87 6.31
C ASN A 107 8.00 1.37 6.13
N ARG A 108 8.97 2.27 6.19
CA ARG A 108 10.39 1.90 6.08
C ARG A 108 10.84 1.01 7.24
N ALA A 109 10.41 1.30 8.46
CA ALA A 109 10.71 0.47 9.62
C ALA A 109 10.14 -0.94 9.47
N ALA A 110 8.90 -1.07 8.99
CA ALA A 110 8.28 -2.36 8.73
C ALA A 110 9.00 -3.11 7.60
N MET A 111 9.35 -2.43 6.50
CA MET A 111 10.09 -3.05 5.39
C MET A 111 11.50 -3.49 5.81
N ALA A 112 12.14 -2.81 6.74
CA ALA A 112 13.42 -3.26 7.28
C ALA A 112 13.31 -4.66 7.91
N GLN A 113 12.19 -4.97 8.59
CA GLN A 113 11.94 -6.31 9.12
C GLN A 113 11.77 -7.35 8.01
N VAL A 114 11.07 -7.00 6.94
CA VAL A 114 10.88 -7.89 5.78
C VAL A 114 12.24 -8.19 5.12
N LEU A 115 13.03 -7.16 4.86
CA LEU A 115 14.31 -7.27 4.18
C LEU A 115 15.38 -7.97 5.02
N ALA A 116 15.27 -7.91 6.34
CA ALA A 116 16.22 -8.59 7.25
C ALA A 116 16.20 -10.12 7.11
N SER A 117 15.11 -10.70 6.62
CA SER A 117 15.01 -12.15 6.40
C SER A 117 15.88 -12.66 5.25
N GLU A 118 16.25 -11.78 4.32
CA GLU A 118 16.98 -12.11 3.07
C GLU A 118 16.30 -13.18 2.20
N GLU A 119 15.01 -13.45 2.45
CA GLU A 119 14.20 -14.38 1.67
C GLU A 119 13.21 -13.63 0.80
N ASP A 120 12.80 -14.24 -0.31
CA ASP A 120 11.73 -13.69 -1.14
C ASP A 120 10.46 -13.51 -0.31
N ALA A 121 9.82 -12.38 -0.48
CA ALA A 121 8.63 -11.99 0.26
C ALA A 121 7.57 -11.36 -0.66
N VAL A 122 6.32 -11.63 -0.33
CA VAL A 122 5.17 -10.91 -0.87
C VAL A 122 4.58 -10.06 0.24
N CYS A 123 4.39 -8.79 -0.03
CA CYS A 123 3.73 -7.85 0.88
C CYS A 123 2.46 -7.32 0.21
N VAL A 124 1.30 -7.61 0.80
CA VAL A 124 0.03 -7.02 0.36
C VAL A 124 -0.22 -5.77 1.17
N VAL A 125 -0.14 -4.64 0.50
CA VAL A 125 -0.16 -3.32 1.11
C VAL A 125 -1.16 -2.40 0.40
N HIS A 126 -0.87 -1.12 0.31
CA HIS A 126 -1.78 -0.09 -0.18
C HIS A 126 -1.08 0.80 -1.21
N GLY A 127 -1.86 1.47 -2.05
CA GLY A 127 -1.32 2.29 -3.13
C GLY A 127 -0.35 3.38 -2.67
N GLY A 128 -0.68 4.10 -1.60
CA GLY A 128 0.18 5.14 -1.05
C GLY A 128 1.46 4.59 -0.43
N VAL A 129 1.39 3.43 0.20
CA VAL A 129 2.56 2.73 0.76
C VAL A 129 3.50 2.31 -0.38
N THR A 130 2.96 1.69 -1.41
CA THR A 130 3.73 1.27 -2.59
C THR A 130 4.43 2.46 -3.23
N ALA A 131 3.71 3.54 -3.52
CA ALA A 131 4.29 4.72 -4.16
C ALA A 131 5.39 5.36 -3.31
N GLY A 132 5.18 5.52 -2.01
CA GLY A 132 6.16 6.10 -1.10
C GLY A 132 7.45 5.29 -1.00
N LEU A 133 7.34 3.97 -0.92
CA LEU A 133 8.51 3.08 -0.89
C LEU A 133 9.27 3.11 -2.22
N MET A 134 8.55 3.05 -3.35
CA MET A 134 9.17 3.08 -4.68
C MET A 134 9.90 4.40 -4.93
N MET A 135 9.32 5.53 -4.54
CA MET A 135 9.99 6.83 -4.60
C MET A 135 11.29 6.85 -3.80
N THR A 136 11.26 6.25 -2.60
CA THR A 136 12.44 6.17 -1.73
C THR A 136 13.55 5.33 -2.37
N TRP A 137 13.20 4.22 -3.02
CA TRP A 137 14.16 3.28 -3.58
C TRP A 137 14.71 3.68 -4.94
N PHE A 138 13.89 4.31 -5.78
CA PHE A 138 14.22 4.57 -7.18
C PHE A 138 14.13 6.04 -7.60
N GLY A 139 13.71 6.92 -6.71
CA GLY A 139 13.51 8.34 -7.04
C GLY A 139 12.24 8.57 -7.85
N GLY A 140 12.08 9.76 -8.39
CA GLY A 140 10.89 10.15 -9.14
C GLY A 140 9.77 10.68 -8.24
N GLY A 141 8.58 10.85 -8.83
CA GLY A 141 7.41 11.34 -8.13
C GLY A 141 6.42 10.23 -7.78
N ARG A 142 5.50 10.53 -6.87
CA ARG A 142 4.48 9.59 -6.41
C ARG A 142 3.65 9.02 -7.54
N TYR A 143 3.30 9.84 -8.53
CA TYR A 143 2.47 9.41 -9.67
C TYR A 143 3.18 8.45 -10.62
N ASP A 144 4.52 8.41 -10.62
CA ASP A 144 5.29 7.46 -11.44
C ASP A 144 5.04 6.01 -11.00
N TYR A 145 4.62 5.82 -9.75
CA TYR A 145 4.38 4.51 -9.14
C TYR A 145 2.93 4.29 -8.76
N SER A 146 2.00 5.00 -9.40
CA SER A 146 0.58 4.78 -9.20
C SER A 146 0.21 3.36 -9.62
N VAL A 147 -0.55 2.67 -8.76
CA VAL A 147 -1.02 1.32 -8.99
C VAL A 147 -2.54 1.26 -8.90
N LYS A 148 -3.13 0.42 -9.74
CA LYS A 148 -4.54 0.04 -9.61
C LYS A 148 -4.67 -1.06 -8.56
N PRO A 149 -5.84 -1.21 -7.91
CA PRO A 149 -6.09 -2.33 -7.03
C PRO A 149 -5.72 -3.67 -7.70
N GLY A 150 -5.03 -4.53 -6.97
CA GLY A 150 -4.57 -5.82 -7.50
C GLY A 150 -3.30 -5.76 -8.33
N THR A 151 -2.64 -4.61 -8.42
CA THR A 151 -1.35 -4.46 -9.11
C THR A 151 -0.29 -3.94 -8.16
N GLY A 152 0.96 -4.07 -8.55
CA GLY A 152 2.09 -3.64 -7.74
C GLY A 152 3.41 -3.78 -8.47
N PHE A 153 4.46 -4.03 -7.72
CA PHE A 153 5.81 -4.14 -8.24
C PHE A 153 6.55 -5.34 -7.62
N THR A 154 7.33 -6.02 -8.44
CA THR A 154 8.38 -6.91 -7.95
C THR A 154 9.68 -6.11 -7.93
N VAL A 155 10.32 -6.03 -6.76
CA VAL A 155 11.56 -5.30 -6.56
C VAL A 155 12.68 -6.28 -6.26
N THR A 156 13.79 -6.18 -7.01
CA THR A 156 14.98 -6.99 -6.77
C THR A 156 15.95 -6.22 -5.88
N PHE A 157 16.36 -6.88 -4.79
CA PHE A 157 17.39 -6.35 -3.87
C PHE A 157 18.66 -7.18 -3.99
N ARG A 158 19.81 -6.51 -3.92
CA ARG A 158 21.14 -7.15 -3.80
C ARG A 158 21.91 -6.45 -2.70
N ASP A 159 22.46 -7.23 -1.78
CA ASP A 159 23.20 -6.71 -0.63
C ASP A 159 22.42 -5.63 0.14
N GLY A 160 21.11 -5.86 0.31
CA GLY A 160 20.21 -4.94 1.00
C GLY A 160 19.83 -3.69 0.23
N LYS A 161 20.18 -3.58 -1.05
CA LYS A 161 19.92 -2.41 -1.90
C LYS A 161 18.96 -2.74 -3.03
N PRO A 162 17.98 -1.88 -3.33
CA PRO A 162 17.10 -2.06 -4.48
C PRO A 162 17.88 -1.81 -5.78
N VAL A 163 17.78 -2.73 -6.74
CA VAL A 163 18.53 -2.65 -8.00
C VAL A 163 17.64 -2.58 -9.24
N SER A 164 16.44 -3.15 -9.21
CA SER A 164 15.49 -3.11 -10.34
C SER A 164 14.08 -3.43 -9.88
N TYR A 165 13.11 -3.10 -10.72
CA TYR A 165 11.71 -3.43 -10.47
C TYR A 165 10.95 -3.73 -11.77
N GLU A 166 9.86 -4.47 -11.64
CA GLU A 166 8.92 -4.77 -12.72
C GLU A 166 7.49 -4.64 -12.20
N ARG A 167 6.55 -4.30 -13.08
CA ARG A 167 5.13 -4.25 -12.71
C ARG A 167 4.55 -5.66 -12.61
N VAL A 168 3.59 -5.86 -11.69
CA VAL A 168 2.92 -7.13 -11.44
C VAL A 168 1.41 -6.88 -11.26
N PRO A 169 0.55 -7.72 -11.90
CA PRO A 169 0.82 -8.55 -13.06
C PRO A 169 1.12 -7.71 -14.31
N GLU A 170 1.76 -8.31 -15.31
CA GLU A 170 2.09 -7.66 -16.58
C GLU A 170 0.86 -7.27 -17.39
#